data_eb119d10877f7671d363cccc8cd32a05
#
_entry.id   eb119d10877f7671d363cccc8cd32a05
#
_cell.length_a   1.000
_cell.length_b   1.000
_cell.length_c   1.000
_cell.angle_alpha   90.00
_cell.angle_beta   90.00
_cell.angle_gamma   90.00
#
_symmetry.space_group_name_H-M   'P 1'
#
loop_
_entity.id
_entity.type
_entity.pdbx_description
1 polymer ?
#
loop_
_entity_poly.entity_id
_entity_poly.type
_entity_poly.pdbx_seq_one_letter_code
_entity_poly.pdbx_strand_id
1 'polypeptide(L)'
;MEIVVMGTGVGFGRKKGDRIDEKRVEKIFRLEDEAARKRFKDLLAKLPLEYIRLSNDVISYAKKQMGVELNHNIYLTLTDHISFALERFREGMLFQNALFHEIKRFYPKEFSIGVHALELIREQTQITLPEDEAASIALHIVNAEYNLQVRDTFYMTNLIGRMVEVLTQYVPVMGQESLVRDIVVSELKFLAYRLLTSEPLKENGDPKLSAFIRQEAPEAWEATEALKQMIREKYHCEMSQEEQLYLAIQVKRMHDIFG
;
A
#
# COMPACT_ATOMS: atom_id res chain seq x y z
N MET A 1 8.75 -17.25 -23.05
CA MET A 1 8.62 -16.55 -21.74
C MET A 1 9.32 -17.42 -20.71
N GLU A 2 10.29 -16.88 -20.00
CA GLU A 2 10.99 -17.61 -18.94
C GLU A 2 10.19 -17.52 -17.65
N ILE A 3 10.04 -18.63 -16.93
CA ILE A 3 9.34 -18.71 -15.65
C ILE A 3 10.25 -19.27 -14.59
N VAL A 4 10.03 -18.91 -13.33
CA VAL A 4 10.69 -19.52 -12.18
C VAL A 4 9.68 -20.46 -11.51
N VAL A 5 10.07 -21.70 -11.26
CA VAL A 5 9.23 -22.69 -10.58
C VAL A 5 9.84 -23.07 -9.25
N MET A 6 8.99 -23.23 -8.24
CA MET A 6 9.34 -23.69 -6.91
C MET A 6 8.58 -24.96 -6.58
N GLY A 7 9.22 -25.87 -5.90
CA GLY A 7 8.62 -27.11 -5.41
C GLY A 7 9.67 -28.04 -4.83
N THR A 8 9.24 -28.95 -3.95
CA THR A 8 10.15 -29.87 -3.26
C THR A 8 10.84 -30.82 -4.25
N GLY A 9 12.16 -30.67 -4.36
CA GLY A 9 12.98 -31.51 -5.23
C GLY A 9 12.81 -31.30 -6.74
N VAL A 10 12.15 -30.22 -7.18
CA VAL A 10 11.90 -29.91 -8.63
C VAL A 10 13.20 -29.82 -9.42
N GLY A 11 14.24 -29.19 -8.85
CA GLY A 11 15.55 -29.01 -9.47
C GLY A 11 16.61 -30.01 -9.02
N PHE A 12 16.30 -30.87 -8.07
CA PHE A 12 17.31 -31.77 -7.50
C PHE A 12 17.81 -32.82 -8.53
N GLY A 13 19.13 -32.82 -8.75
CA GLY A 13 19.77 -33.72 -9.74
C GLY A 13 19.49 -33.37 -11.18
N ARG A 14 18.83 -32.26 -11.51
CA ARG A 14 18.51 -31.82 -12.88
C ARG A 14 19.61 -30.95 -13.46
N LYS A 15 19.80 -31.07 -14.77
CA LYS A 15 20.73 -30.27 -15.57
C LYS A 15 19.94 -29.35 -16.52
N LYS A 16 20.61 -28.35 -17.08
CA LYS A 16 20.03 -27.48 -18.11
C LYS A 16 19.53 -28.34 -19.30
N GLY A 17 18.23 -28.18 -19.62
CA GLY A 17 17.56 -28.93 -20.66
C GLY A 17 16.72 -30.12 -20.18
N ASP A 18 16.82 -30.51 -18.91
CA ASP A 18 16.00 -31.58 -18.35
C ASP A 18 14.54 -31.09 -18.14
N ARG A 19 13.59 -32.00 -18.36
CA ARG A 19 12.18 -31.76 -18.05
C ARG A 19 11.97 -31.80 -16.55
N ILE A 20 11.20 -30.86 -16.04
CA ILE A 20 10.76 -30.84 -14.65
C ILE A 20 9.49 -31.68 -14.48
N ASP A 21 9.33 -32.30 -13.32
CA ASP A 21 8.10 -33.00 -12.94
C ASP A 21 7.06 -31.96 -12.47
N GLU A 22 6.05 -31.74 -13.31
CA GLU A 22 4.99 -30.77 -13.02
C GLU A 22 4.22 -31.07 -11.73
N LYS A 23 4.15 -32.33 -11.32
CA LYS A 23 3.50 -32.75 -10.07
C LYS A 23 4.24 -32.28 -8.80
N ARG A 24 5.51 -31.93 -8.94
CA ARG A 24 6.36 -31.38 -7.86
C ARG A 24 6.38 -29.86 -7.85
N VAL A 25 5.74 -29.21 -8.83
CA VAL A 25 5.67 -27.75 -8.88
C VAL A 25 4.61 -27.26 -7.91
N GLU A 26 5.04 -26.59 -6.85
CA GLU A 26 4.19 -25.97 -5.85
C GLU A 26 3.78 -24.57 -6.29
N LYS A 27 4.68 -23.84 -6.96
CA LYS A 27 4.46 -22.45 -7.38
C LYS A 27 5.19 -22.11 -8.68
N ILE A 28 4.54 -21.28 -9.51
CA ILE A 28 5.10 -20.71 -10.73
C ILE A 28 5.12 -19.19 -10.57
N PHE A 29 6.32 -18.59 -10.71
CA PHE A 29 6.49 -17.14 -10.70
C PHE A 29 6.63 -16.65 -12.14
N ARG A 30 5.75 -15.74 -12.52
CA ARG A 30 5.76 -15.08 -13.82
C ARG A 30 6.13 -13.63 -13.61
N LEU A 31 7.37 -13.27 -13.88
CA LEU A 31 7.86 -11.91 -13.78
C LEU A 31 7.97 -11.35 -15.21
N GLU A 32 7.31 -10.24 -15.45
CA GLU A 32 7.18 -9.65 -16.79
C GLU A 32 8.48 -8.99 -17.25
N ASP A 33 9.22 -8.38 -16.33
CA ASP A 33 10.45 -7.67 -16.59
C ASP A 33 11.68 -8.58 -16.43
N GLU A 34 12.64 -8.51 -17.40
CA GLU A 34 13.88 -9.28 -17.37
C GLU A 34 14.78 -8.90 -16.20
N ALA A 35 14.83 -7.61 -15.83
CA ALA A 35 15.61 -7.14 -14.69
C ALA A 35 15.01 -7.65 -13.37
N ALA A 36 13.68 -7.71 -13.23
CA ALA A 36 13.02 -8.30 -12.08
C ALA A 36 13.28 -9.81 -11.98
N ARG A 37 13.26 -10.52 -13.11
CA ARG A 37 13.61 -11.95 -13.16
C ARG A 37 15.04 -12.22 -12.73
N LYS A 38 16.00 -11.42 -13.20
CA LYS A 38 17.40 -11.54 -12.81
C LYS A 38 17.56 -11.32 -11.31
N ARG A 39 16.99 -10.23 -10.78
CA ARG A 39 17.02 -9.93 -9.34
C ARG A 39 16.38 -11.04 -8.51
N PHE A 40 15.25 -11.60 -8.97
CA PHE A 40 14.60 -12.72 -8.28
C PHE A 40 15.43 -13.99 -8.30
N LYS A 41 16.11 -14.32 -9.41
CA LYS A 41 17.06 -15.44 -9.47
C LYS A 41 18.24 -15.23 -8.51
N ASP A 42 18.80 -14.02 -8.49
CA ASP A 42 19.91 -13.67 -7.60
C ASP A 42 19.48 -13.76 -6.12
N LEU A 43 18.25 -13.36 -5.80
CA LEU A 43 17.64 -13.48 -4.48
C LEU A 43 17.46 -14.96 -4.10
N LEU A 44 16.88 -15.77 -4.97
CA LEU A 44 16.69 -17.20 -4.77
C LEU A 44 18.00 -17.97 -4.54
N ALA A 45 19.10 -17.51 -5.16
CA ALA A 45 20.41 -18.12 -5.00
C ALA A 45 21.06 -17.80 -3.65
N LYS A 46 20.62 -16.72 -2.97
CA LYS A 46 21.21 -16.24 -1.72
C LYS A 46 20.39 -16.56 -0.48
N LEU A 47 19.06 -16.69 -0.63
CA LEU A 47 18.16 -16.85 0.50
C LEU A 47 17.79 -18.31 0.77
N PRO A 48 17.63 -18.69 2.04
CA PRO A 48 17.05 -19.96 2.41
C PRO A 48 15.66 -20.15 1.79
N LEU A 49 15.37 -21.34 1.29
CA LEU A 49 14.09 -21.66 0.67
C LEU A 49 12.89 -21.42 1.59
N GLU A 50 13.11 -21.55 2.90
CA GLU A 50 12.11 -21.27 3.94
C GLU A 50 11.60 -19.83 3.91
N TYR A 51 12.46 -18.83 3.64
CA TYR A 51 12.01 -17.42 3.56
C TYR A 51 11.16 -17.14 2.33
N ILE A 52 11.43 -17.86 1.25
CA ILE A 52 10.64 -17.77 0.03
C ILE A 52 9.26 -18.39 0.25
N ARG A 53 9.18 -19.52 0.95
CA ARG A 53 7.92 -20.16 1.32
C ARG A 53 7.12 -19.26 2.25
N LEU A 54 7.75 -18.74 3.30
CA LEU A 54 7.13 -17.81 4.25
C LEU A 54 6.53 -16.60 3.54
N SER A 55 7.29 -15.94 2.66
CA SER A 55 6.79 -14.81 1.87
C SER A 55 5.62 -15.19 0.98
N ASN A 56 5.68 -16.38 0.35
CA ASN A 56 4.57 -16.89 -0.46
C ASN A 56 3.30 -17.12 0.38
N ASP A 57 3.44 -17.61 1.61
CA ASP A 57 2.31 -17.84 2.53
C ASP A 57 1.66 -16.52 2.91
N VAL A 58 2.47 -15.50 3.25
CA VAL A 58 1.99 -14.14 3.51
C VAL A 58 1.26 -13.56 2.29
N ILE A 59 1.83 -13.67 1.08
CA ILE A 59 1.22 -13.14 -0.15
C ILE A 59 -0.08 -13.87 -0.48
N SER A 60 -0.12 -15.19 -0.28
CA SER A 60 -1.32 -16.00 -0.51
C SER A 60 -2.44 -15.63 0.45
N TYR A 61 -2.10 -15.40 1.72
CA TYR A 61 -3.02 -14.89 2.73
C TYR A 61 -3.53 -13.51 2.36
N ALA A 62 -2.63 -12.58 1.96
CA ALA A 62 -2.99 -11.24 1.52
C ALA A 62 -3.99 -11.26 0.36
N LYS A 63 -3.73 -12.00 -0.71
CA LYS A 63 -4.65 -12.15 -1.85
C LYS A 63 -6.03 -12.64 -1.42
N LYS A 64 -6.07 -13.62 -0.51
CA LYS A 64 -7.33 -14.17 0.00
C LYS A 64 -8.12 -13.14 0.82
N GLN A 65 -7.46 -12.37 1.69
CA GLN A 65 -8.11 -11.38 2.55
C GLN A 65 -8.55 -10.13 1.79
N MET A 66 -7.74 -9.69 0.85
CA MET A 66 -8.01 -8.49 0.05
C MET A 66 -9.04 -8.76 -1.06
N GLY A 67 -9.07 -9.97 -1.60
CA GLY A 67 -9.92 -10.33 -2.74
C GLY A 67 -9.49 -9.68 -4.06
N VAL A 68 -8.25 -9.19 -4.14
CA VAL A 68 -7.67 -8.54 -5.32
C VAL A 68 -6.40 -9.23 -5.79
N GLU A 69 -6.06 -9.04 -7.06
CA GLU A 69 -4.78 -9.46 -7.58
C GLU A 69 -3.69 -8.46 -7.16
N LEU A 70 -2.57 -9.01 -6.68
CA LEU A 70 -1.40 -8.23 -6.32
C LEU A 70 -0.35 -8.33 -7.44
N ASN A 71 0.32 -7.21 -7.75
CA ASN A 71 1.41 -7.19 -8.71
C ASN A 71 2.47 -8.24 -8.37
N HIS A 72 2.92 -8.99 -9.37
CA HIS A 72 3.86 -10.10 -9.19
C HIS A 72 5.22 -9.69 -8.59
N ASN A 73 5.61 -8.42 -8.69
CA ASN A 73 6.83 -7.94 -8.08
C ASN A 73 6.84 -8.06 -6.54
N ILE A 74 5.67 -8.23 -5.90
CA ILE A 74 5.57 -8.46 -4.46
C ILE A 74 6.37 -9.69 -4.01
N TYR A 75 6.44 -10.73 -4.83
CA TYR A 75 7.24 -11.91 -4.51
C TYR A 75 8.73 -11.60 -4.36
N LEU A 76 9.23 -10.63 -5.12
CA LEU A 76 10.60 -10.14 -4.98
C LEU A 76 10.74 -9.20 -3.78
N THR A 77 9.91 -8.15 -3.74
CA THR A 77 10.09 -7.06 -2.79
C THR A 77 9.77 -7.45 -1.35
N LEU A 78 8.74 -8.29 -1.14
CA LEU A 78 8.38 -8.76 0.20
C LEU A 78 9.36 -9.84 0.69
N THR A 79 9.84 -10.74 -0.18
CA THR A 79 10.84 -11.75 0.22
C THR A 79 12.14 -11.08 0.63
N ASP A 80 12.60 -10.09 -0.14
CA ASP A 80 13.78 -9.30 0.19
C ASP A 80 13.61 -8.55 1.51
N HIS A 81 12.46 -7.90 1.71
CA HIS A 81 12.15 -7.21 2.96
C HIS A 81 12.16 -8.14 4.18
N ILE A 82 11.47 -9.28 4.13
CA ILE A 82 11.40 -10.23 5.25
C ILE A 82 12.81 -10.77 5.58
N SER A 83 13.59 -11.10 4.55
CA SER A 83 14.96 -11.54 4.75
C SER A 83 15.81 -10.49 5.44
N PHE A 84 15.75 -9.24 4.96
CA PHE A 84 16.48 -8.12 5.53
C PHE A 84 16.03 -7.78 6.96
N ALA A 85 14.73 -7.85 7.24
CA ALA A 85 14.19 -7.61 8.58
C ALA A 85 14.70 -8.64 9.59
N LEU A 86 14.75 -9.92 9.20
CA LEU A 86 15.26 -11.00 10.03
C LEU A 86 16.78 -10.87 10.27
N GLU A 87 17.55 -10.50 9.25
CA GLU A 87 18.98 -10.28 9.36
C GLU A 87 19.29 -9.09 10.29
N ARG A 88 18.64 -7.95 10.06
CA ARG A 88 18.75 -6.75 10.88
C ARG A 88 18.40 -7.02 12.35
N PHE A 89 17.33 -7.78 12.60
CA PHE A 89 16.93 -8.15 13.96
C PHE A 89 18.02 -9.02 14.65
N ARG A 90 18.62 -9.99 13.94
CA ARG A 90 19.71 -10.83 14.46
C ARG A 90 20.97 -10.02 14.80
N GLU A 91 21.20 -8.94 14.08
CA GLU A 91 22.28 -7.99 14.33
C GLU A 91 21.97 -7.00 15.46
N GLY A 92 20.78 -7.10 16.09
CA GLY A 92 20.35 -6.24 17.20
C GLY A 92 20.00 -4.82 16.77
N MET A 93 19.79 -4.57 15.48
CA MET A 93 19.41 -3.26 14.97
C MET A 93 17.91 -3.03 15.18
N LEU A 94 17.59 -1.97 15.91
CA LEU A 94 16.20 -1.53 16.11
C LEU A 94 15.69 -0.85 14.83
N PHE A 95 14.45 -1.16 14.49
CA PHE A 95 13.75 -0.53 13.39
C PHE A 95 12.50 0.18 13.89
N GLN A 96 12.29 1.39 13.42
CA GLN A 96 11.07 2.17 13.63
C GLN A 96 10.56 2.65 12.27
N ASN A 97 9.28 2.41 12.01
CA ASN A 97 8.64 2.90 10.80
C ASN A 97 8.10 4.31 11.06
N ALA A 98 8.66 5.30 10.38
CA ALA A 98 8.27 6.71 10.55
C ALA A 98 6.79 7.00 10.22
N LEU A 99 6.12 6.11 9.49
CA LEU A 99 4.70 6.21 9.13
C LEU A 99 3.83 5.13 9.80
N PHE A 100 4.30 4.57 10.92
CA PHE A 100 3.60 3.49 11.61
C PHE A 100 2.13 3.80 11.89
N HIS A 101 1.86 4.98 12.47
CA HIS A 101 0.51 5.41 12.84
C HIS A 101 -0.37 5.68 11.62
N GLU A 102 0.18 6.32 10.59
CA GLU A 102 -0.50 6.61 9.34
C GLU A 102 -0.85 5.31 8.60
N ILE A 103 0.08 4.36 8.52
CA ILE A 103 -0.15 3.06 7.88
C ILE A 103 -1.24 2.29 8.61
N LYS A 104 -1.14 2.17 9.92
CA LYS A 104 -2.13 1.49 10.76
C LYS A 104 -3.52 2.11 10.62
N ARG A 105 -3.58 3.44 10.49
CA ARG A 105 -4.82 4.21 10.38
C ARG A 105 -5.42 4.20 8.97
N PHE A 106 -4.58 4.31 7.93
CA PHE A 106 -5.07 4.47 6.55
C PHE A 106 -5.19 3.14 5.80
N TYR A 107 -4.46 2.11 6.22
CA TYR A 107 -4.44 0.79 5.60
C TYR A 107 -4.70 -0.32 6.63
N PRO A 108 -5.86 -0.28 7.36
CA PRO A 108 -6.10 -1.20 8.47
C PRO A 108 -6.16 -2.67 8.05
N LYS A 109 -6.63 -2.98 6.82
CA LYS A 109 -6.65 -4.35 6.29
C LYS A 109 -5.26 -4.86 6.01
N GLU A 110 -4.46 -4.07 5.29
CA GLU A 110 -3.08 -4.40 4.93
C GLU A 110 -2.20 -4.48 6.19
N PHE A 111 -2.43 -3.60 7.16
CA PHE A 111 -1.77 -3.66 8.46
C PHE A 111 -2.12 -4.93 9.23
N SER A 112 -3.38 -5.35 9.25
CA SER A 112 -3.83 -6.61 9.85
C SER A 112 -3.15 -7.82 9.20
N ILE A 113 -2.95 -7.79 7.88
CA ILE A 113 -2.19 -8.82 7.16
C ILE A 113 -0.71 -8.77 7.58
N GLY A 114 -0.14 -7.58 7.76
CA GLY A 114 1.21 -7.40 8.28
C GLY A 114 1.39 -8.02 9.67
N VAL A 115 0.44 -7.80 10.59
CA VAL A 115 0.43 -8.42 11.92
C VAL A 115 0.39 -9.95 11.82
N HIS A 116 -0.49 -10.51 10.98
CA HIS A 116 -0.53 -11.95 10.75
C HIS A 116 0.80 -12.48 10.14
N ALA A 117 1.44 -11.70 9.28
CA ALA A 117 2.75 -12.06 8.75
C ALA A 117 3.82 -12.17 9.86
N LEU A 118 3.79 -11.28 10.88
CA LEU A 118 4.68 -11.39 12.03
C LEU A 118 4.44 -12.67 12.85
N GLU A 119 3.20 -13.13 12.95
CA GLU A 119 2.86 -14.42 13.59
C GLU A 119 3.47 -15.59 12.82
N LEU A 120 3.30 -15.63 11.49
CA LEU A 120 3.90 -16.65 10.62
C LEU A 120 5.44 -16.64 10.70
N ILE A 121 6.05 -15.46 10.71
CA ILE A 121 7.51 -15.31 10.88
C ILE A 121 7.94 -15.89 12.22
N ARG A 122 7.25 -15.57 13.31
CA ARG A 122 7.56 -16.08 14.64
C ARG A 122 7.44 -17.60 14.72
N GLU A 123 6.39 -18.17 14.13
CA GLU A 123 6.17 -19.62 14.12
C GLU A 123 7.25 -20.37 13.36
N GLN A 124 7.69 -19.86 12.20
CA GLN A 124 8.66 -20.54 11.35
C GLN A 124 10.12 -20.27 11.74
N THR A 125 10.44 -19.09 12.29
CA THR A 125 11.82 -18.68 12.58
C THR A 125 12.15 -18.58 14.05
N GLN A 126 11.15 -18.64 14.96
CA GLN A 126 11.26 -18.38 16.40
C GLN A 126 11.75 -16.96 16.72
N ILE A 127 11.67 -16.03 15.77
CA ILE A 127 12.04 -14.62 15.93
C ILE A 127 10.76 -13.78 16.05
N THR A 128 10.71 -12.95 17.10
CA THR A 128 9.63 -11.98 17.30
C THR A 128 10.09 -10.61 16.80
N LEU A 129 9.64 -10.22 15.61
CA LEU A 129 9.91 -8.91 15.04
C LEU A 129 9.03 -7.83 15.70
N PRO A 130 9.47 -6.55 15.74
CA PRO A 130 8.65 -5.44 16.25
C PRO A 130 7.42 -5.16 15.36
N GLU A 131 6.36 -4.58 15.95
CA GLU A 131 5.12 -4.26 15.23
C GLU A 131 5.33 -3.28 14.05
N ASP A 132 6.37 -2.47 14.09
CA ASP A 132 6.81 -1.61 12.99
C ASP A 132 7.05 -2.37 11.68
N GLU A 133 7.46 -3.63 11.75
CA GLU A 133 7.62 -4.47 10.56
C GLU A 133 6.27 -4.85 9.95
N ALA A 134 5.19 -4.95 10.75
CA ALA A 134 3.84 -5.13 10.21
C ALA A 134 3.44 -3.95 9.31
N ALA A 135 3.78 -2.73 9.72
CA ALA A 135 3.55 -1.54 8.90
C ALA A 135 4.36 -1.57 7.59
N SER A 136 5.62 -2.02 7.65
CA SER A 136 6.44 -2.16 6.45
C SER A 136 5.90 -3.23 5.49
N ILE A 137 5.48 -4.39 6.01
CA ILE A 137 4.84 -5.44 5.23
C ILE A 137 3.53 -4.92 4.59
N ALA A 138 2.72 -4.17 5.35
CA ALA A 138 1.51 -3.54 4.84
C ALA A 138 1.80 -2.63 3.63
N LEU A 139 2.86 -1.80 3.68
CA LEU A 139 3.25 -0.96 2.54
C LEU A 139 3.67 -1.79 1.31
N HIS A 140 4.31 -2.94 1.48
CA HIS A 140 4.59 -3.85 0.35
C HIS A 140 3.31 -4.39 -0.28
N ILE A 141 2.27 -4.66 0.52
CA ILE A 141 0.97 -5.10 0.02
C ILE A 141 0.28 -3.96 -0.73
N VAL A 142 0.23 -2.74 -0.14
CA VAL A 142 -0.31 -1.53 -0.79
C VAL A 142 0.40 -1.26 -2.13
N ASN A 143 1.74 -1.35 -2.16
CA ASN A 143 2.50 -1.22 -3.40
C ASN A 143 2.02 -2.17 -4.49
N ALA A 144 1.79 -3.43 -4.12
CA ALA A 144 1.40 -4.45 -5.06
C ALA A 144 -0.07 -4.31 -5.51
N GLU A 145 -0.93 -3.77 -4.66
CA GLU A 145 -2.32 -3.47 -4.97
C GLU A 145 -2.44 -2.32 -5.97
N TYR A 146 -1.74 -1.22 -5.72
CA TYR A 146 -1.77 -0.01 -6.56
C TYR A 146 -0.73 -0.02 -7.69
N ASN A 147 0.05 -1.08 -7.83
CA ASN A 147 1.14 -1.18 -8.81
C ASN A 147 2.16 -0.03 -8.70
N LEU A 148 2.47 0.39 -7.49
CA LEU A 148 3.41 1.47 -7.16
C LEU A 148 4.80 0.93 -6.78
N GLN A 149 5.78 1.83 -6.69
CA GLN A 149 7.06 1.54 -6.06
C GLN A 149 6.99 1.86 -4.55
N VAL A 150 7.82 1.22 -3.72
CA VAL A 150 7.85 1.43 -2.26
C VAL A 150 7.97 2.91 -1.89
N ARG A 151 8.83 3.64 -2.61
CA ARG A 151 9.02 5.08 -2.40
C ARG A 151 7.74 5.87 -2.65
N ASP A 152 6.99 5.51 -3.68
CA ASP A 152 5.78 6.22 -4.08
C ASP A 152 4.65 5.97 -3.09
N THR A 153 4.54 4.75 -2.55
CA THR A 153 3.56 4.43 -1.50
C THR A 153 3.87 5.15 -0.18
N PHE A 154 5.16 5.24 0.19
CA PHE A 154 5.56 6.04 1.35
C PHE A 154 5.19 7.52 1.15
N TYR A 155 5.45 8.07 -0.02
CA TYR A 155 5.08 9.43 -0.38
C TYR A 155 3.57 9.64 -0.37
N MET A 156 2.80 8.70 -0.95
CA MET A 156 1.34 8.71 -0.95
C MET A 156 0.77 8.71 0.48
N THR A 157 1.30 7.86 1.35
CA THR A 157 0.86 7.78 2.75
C THR A 157 1.12 9.08 3.50
N ASN A 158 2.29 9.69 3.31
CA ASN A 158 2.61 10.99 3.89
C ASN A 158 1.69 12.10 3.36
N LEU A 159 1.41 12.11 2.05
CA LEU A 159 0.48 13.07 1.43
C LEU A 159 -0.93 12.93 2.02
N ILE A 160 -1.44 11.71 2.18
CA ILE A 160 -2.75 11.46 2.82
C ILE A 160 -2.75 12.01 4.25
N GLY A 161 -1.69 11.76 5.04
CA GLY A 161 -1.54 12.29 6.39
C GLY A 161 -1.66 13.81 6.43
N ARG A 162 -0.94 14.51 5.53
CA ARG A 162 -1.00 15.96 5.40
C ARG A 162 -2.39 16.48 4.99
N MET A 163 -3.04 15.79 4.07
CA MET A 163 -4.41 16.13 3.67
C MET A 163 -5.39 16.01 4.83
N VAL A 164 -5.28 14.94 5.63
CA VAL A 164 -6.09 14.76 6.85
C VAL A 164 -5.80 15.84 7.88
N GLU A 165 -4.54 16.21 8.09
CA GLU A 165 -4.17 17.31 9.01
C GLU A 165 -4.84 18.64 8.60
N VAL A 166 -4.81 18.99 7.32
CA VAL A 166 -5.47 20.21 6.82
C VAL A 166 -6.97 20.15 7.05
N LEU A 167 -7.63 19.05 6.66
CA LEU A 167 -9.08 18.92 6.86
C LEU A 167 -9.48 18.94 8.33
N THR A 168 -8.66 18.40 9.24
CA THR A 168 -8.93 18.38 10.69
C THR A 168 -8.95 19.79 11.29
N GLN A 169 -8.26 20.76 10.70
CA GLN A 169 -8.29 22.16 11.17
C GLN A 169 -9.65 22.82 10.96
N TYR A 170 -10.39 22.41 9.92
CA TYR A 170 -11.71 22.93 9.58
C TYR A 170 -12.83 22.04 10.14
N VAL A 171 -12.59 20.75 10.19
CA VAL A 171 -13.55 19.72 10.60
C VAL A 171 -12.91 18.82 11.68
N PRO A 172 -12.92 19.23 12.96
CA PRO A 172 -12.22 18.54 14.04
C PRO A 172 -12.60 17.05 14.18
N VAL A 173 -13.81 16.68 13.79
CA VAL A 173 -14.29 15.29 13.81
C VAL A 173 -13.49 14.37 12.86
N MET A 174 -12.75 14.91 11.90
CA MET A 174 -11.76 14.16 11.12
C MET A 174 -10.67 13.50 11.98
N GLY A 175 -10.44 14.00 13.19
CA GLY A 175 -9.54 13.39 14.19
C GLY A 175 -10.08 12.10 14.81
N GLN A 176 -11.41 11.88 14.78
CA GLN A 176 -12.08 10.73 15.40
C GLN A 176 -12.27 9.58 14.41
N GLU A 177 -12.28 8.34 14.92
CA GLU A 177 -12.58 7.17 14.10
C GLU A 177 -14.08 7.07 13.85
N SER A 178 -14.47 7.02 12.57
CA SER A 178 -15.86 6.88 12.16
C SER A 178 -15.96 6.39 10.71
N LEU A 179 -17.06 5.72 10.38
CA LEU A 179 -17.32 5.24 9.02
C LEU A 179 -17.30 6.38 7.98
N VAL A 180 -17.81 7.57 8.37
CA VAL A 180 -17.86 8.72 7.45
C VAL A 180 -16.46 9.26 7.19
N ARG A 181 -15.59 9.28 8.22
CA ARG A 181 -14.18 9.60 8.06
C ARG A 181 -13.47 8.61 7.12
N ASP A 182 -13.76 7.32 7.22
CA ASP A 182 -13.16 6.31 6.34
C ASP A 182 -13.53 6.52 4.87
N ILE A 183 -14.73 7.04 4.60
CA ILE A 183 -15.14 7.45 3.25
C ILE A 183 -14.28 8.62 2.77
N VAL A 184 -14.12 9.67 3.59
CA VAL A 184 -13.26 10.82 3.23
C VAL A 184 -11.81 10.36 3.00
N VAL A 185 -11.26 9.53 3.87
CA VAL A 185 -9.90 8.96 3.70
C VAL A 185 -9.78 8.15 2.41
N SER A 186 -10.83 7.43 2.01
CA SER A 186 -10.83 6.70 0.73
C SER A 186 -10.77 7.65 -0.46
N GLU A 187 -11.49 8.77 -0.44
CA GLU A 187 -11.38 9.81 -1.46
C GLU A 187 -9.98 10.45 -1.48
N LEU A 188 -9.39 10.69 -0.30
CA LEU A 188 -8.03 11.21 -0.21
C LEU A 188 -6.98 10.23 -0.77
N LYS A 189 -7.18 8.92 -0.62
CA LYS A 189 -6.32 7.90 -1.26
C LYS A 189 -6.40 7.97 -2.78
N PHE A 190 -7.61 8.08 -3.33
CA PHE A 190 -7.83 8.26 -4.76
C PHE A 190 -7.15 9.52 -5.29
N LEU A 191 -7.34 10.64 -4.61
CA LEU A 191 -6.71 11.91 -4.95
C LEU A 191 -5.17 11.77 -4.91
N ALA A 192 -4.61 11.21 -3.84
CA ALA A 192 -3.17 11.03 -3.69
C ALA A 192 -2.58 10.13 -4.79
N TYR A 193 -3.27 9.04 -5.13
CA TYR A 193 -2.87 8.15 -6.23
C TYR A 193 -2.83 8.89 -7.57
N ARG A 194 -3.89 9.61 -7.92
CA ARG A 194 -3.96 10.40 -9.15
C ARG A 194 -2.85 11.46 -9.22
N LEU A 195 -2.63 12.18 -8.12
CA LEU A 195 -1.58 13.21 -8.06
C LEU A 195 -0.19 12.62 -8.31
N LEU A 196 0.06 11.39 -7.85
CA LEU A 196 1.33 10.68 -8.07
C LEU A 196 1.47 10.15 -9.50
N THR A 197 0.40 9.61 -10.06
CA THR A 197 0.43 9.02 -11.41
C THR A 197 0.28 10.07 -12.52
N SER A 198 0.00 11.34 -12.14
CA SER A 198 -0.28 12.42 -13.07
C SER A 198 -1.40 12.09 -14.08
N GLU A 199 -2.32 11.20 -13.70
CA GLU A 199 -3.49 10.89 -14.53
C GLU A 199 -4.45 12.08 -14.53
N PRO A 200 -4.72 12.69 -15.70
CA PRO A 200 -5.66 13.81 -15.75
C PRO A 200 -7.09 13.32 -15.58
N LEU A 201 -7.84 13.88 -14.63
CA LEU A 201 -9.30 13.76 -14.68
C LEU A 201 -9.84 14.60 -15.84
N LYS A 202 -10.84 14.06 -16.54
CA LYS A 202 -11.64 14.86 -17.47
C LYS A 202 -12.42 15.87 -16.64
N GLU A 203 -12.11 17.15 -16.78
CA GLU A 203 -12.87 18.22 -16.13
C GLU A 203 -14.27 18.31 -16.74
N ASN A 204 -15.22 17.66 -16.11
CA ASN A 204 -16.65 17.78 -16.40
C ASN A 204 -17.43 18.38 -15.22
N GLY A 205 -16.74 19.16 -14.36
CA GLY A 205 -17.35 19.74 -13.17
C GLY A 205 -18.60 20.56 -13.52
N ASP A 206 -19.70 20.38 -12.75
CA ASP A 206 -20.90 21.19 -12.86
C ASP A 206 -20.71 22.50 -12.08
N PRO A 207 -20.57 23.66 -12.78
CA PRO A 207 -20.39 24.95 -12.11
C PRO A 207 -21.58 25.36 -11.22
N LYS A 208 -22.81 24.89 -11.54
CA LYS A 208 -23.99 25.19 -10.74
C LYS A 208 -23.96 24.41 -9.43
N LEU A 209 -23.58 23.13 -9.47
CA LEU A 209 -23.44 22.30 -8.29
C LEU A 209 -22.30 22.82 -7.39
N SER A 210 -21.18 23.24 -7.98
CA SER A 210 -20.07 23.85 -7.23
C SER A 210 -20.49 25.14 -6.53
N ALA A 211 -21.23 26.02 -7.24
CA ALA A 211 -21.76 27.26 -6.64
C ALA A 211 -22.75 26.96 -5.51
N PHE A 212 -23.63 25.96 -5.70
CA PHE A 212 -24.59 25.52 -4.69
C PHE A 212 -23.89 25.01 -3.43
N ILE A 213 -22.94 24.08 -3.56
CA ILE A 213 -22.21 23.51 -2.41
C ILE A 213 -21.39 24.59 -1.69
N ARG A 214 -20.79 25.54 -2.42
CA ARG A 214 -20.07 26.67 -1.84
C ARG A 214 -20.99 27.57 -0.97
N GLN A 215 -22.24 27.72 -1.37
CA GLN A 215 -23.22 28.49 -0.61
C GLN A 215 -23.79 27.72 0.59
N GLU A 216 -24.14 26.43 0.40
CA GLU A 216 -24.80 25.61 1.41
C GLU A 216 -23.83 25.03 2.45
N ALA A 217 -22.55 24.92 2.13
CA ALA A 217 -21.53 24.35 3.00
C ALA A 217 -20.20 25.13 2.89
N PRO A 218 -20.19 26.41 3.31
CA PRO A 218 -19.02 27.28 3.15
C PRO A 218 -17.78 26.73 3.87
N GLU A 219 -17.93 26.17 5.08
CA GLU A 219 -16.81 25.61 5.85
C GLU A 219 -16.19 24.39 5.15
N ALA A 220 -17.03 23.49 4.59
CA ALA A 220 -16.53 22.34 3.82
C ALA A 220 -15.84 22.80 2.54
N TRP A 221 -16.34 23.86 1.90
CA TRP A 221 -15.69 24.43 0.73
C TRP A 221 -14.33 25.05 1.06
N GLU A 222 -14.26 25.84 2.15
CA GLU A 222 -13.01 26.44 2.63
C GLU A 222 -11.97 25.38 2.99
N ALA A 223 -12.39 24.31 3.66
CA ALA A 223 -11.50 23.17 3.97
C ALA A 223 -10.86 22.56 2.71
N THR A 224 -11.66 22.37 1.67
CA THR A 224 -11.15 21.81 0.40
C THR A 224 -10.35 22.83 -0.41
N GLU A 225 -10.62 24.13 -0.30
CA GLU A 225 -9.79 25.18 -0.88
C GLU A 225 -8.41 25.26 -0.23
N ALA A 226 -8.36 25.20 1.10
CA ALA A 226 -7.09 25.13 1.84
C ALA A 226 -6.28 23.88 1.47
N LEU A 227 -6.97 22.74 1.28
CA LEU A 227 -6.34 21.52 0.79
C LEU A 227 -5.74 21.70 -0.61
N LYS A 228 -6.51 22.28 -1.53
CA LYS A 228 -6.07 22.57 -2.89
C LYS A 228 -4.84 23.48 -2.92
N GLN A 229 -4.83 24.51 -2.08
CA GLN A 229 -3.69 25.40 -1.94
C GLN A 229 -2.46 24.65 -1.40
N MET A 230 -2.59 23.83 -0.36
CA MET A 230 -1.51 23.03 0.20
C MET A 230 -0.92 22.08 -0.86
N ILE A 231 -1.75 21.42 -1.65
CA ILE A 231 -1.33 20.53 -2.73
C ILE A 231 -0.52 21.31 -3.77
N ARG A 232 -0.99 22.45 -4.19
CA ARG A 232 -0.29 23.32 -5.17
C ARG A 232 1.06 23.79 -4.64
N GLU A 233 1.11 24.30 -3.42
CA GLU A 233 2.32 24.90 -2.85
C GLU A 233 3.40 23.88 -2.51
N LYS A 234 3.01 22.74 -1.92
CA LYS A 234 3.99 21.76 -1.42
C LYS A 234 4.32 20.64 -2.40
N TYR A 235 3.37 20.30 -3.26
CA TYR A 235 3.50 19.14 -4.15
C TYR A 235 3.55 19.53 -5.64
N HIS A 236 3.33 20.83 -5.95
CA HIS A 236 3.31 21.36 -7.31
C HIS A 236 2.35 20.61 -8.24
N CYS A 237 1.25 20.13 -7.67
CA CYS A 237 0.18 19.42 -8.35
C CYS A 237 -1.11 20.22 -8.30
N GLU A 238 -2.04 19.94 -9.22
CA GLU A 238 -3.34 20.60 -9.27
C GLU A 238 -4.46 19.63 -8.91
N MET A 239 -5.34 20.10 -8.03
CA MET A 239 -6.62 19.47 -7.73
C MET A 239 -7.69 20.08 -8.63
N SER A 240 -8.47 19.25 -9.33
CA SER A 240 -9.52 19.72 -10.23
C SER A 240 -10.71 20.29 -9.46
N GLN A 241 -11.57 21.04 -10.16
CA GLN A 241 -12.84 21.52 -9.56
C GLN A 241 -13.77 20.37 -9.20
N GLU A 242 -13.77 19.31 -9.98
CA GLU A 242 -14.61 18.15 -9.73
C GLU A 242 -14.16 17.39 -8.46
N GLU A 243 -12.86 17.16 -8.30
CA GLU A 243 -12.30 16.57 -7.07
C GLU A 243 -12.61 17.42 -5.83
N GLN A 244 -12.46 18.74 -5.96
CA GLN A 244 -12.80 19.67 -4.89
C GLN A 244 -14.28 19.56 -4.51
N LEU A 245 -15.17 19.54 -5.50
CA LEU A 245 -16.61 19.43 -5.31
C LEU A 245 -16.99 18.13 -4.59
N TYR A 246 -16.52 16.99 -5.08
CA TYR A 246 -16.83 15.69 -4.47
C TYR A 246 -16.30 15.60 -3.03
N LEU A 247 -15.09 16.07 -2.80
CA LEU A 247 -14.52 16.09 -1.46
C LEU A 247 -15.30 17.03 -0.52
N ALA A 248 -15.72 18.21 -1.01
CA ALA A 248 -16.53 19.15 -0.23
C ALA A 248 -17.89 18.55 0.16
N ILE A 249 -18.52 17.77 -0.72
CA ILE A 249 -19.76 17.05 -0.40
C ILE A 249 -19.53 16.01 0.72
N GLN A 250 -18.43 15.26 0.66
CA GLN A 250 -18.13 14.26 1.70
C GLN A 250 -17.79 14.92 3.04
N VAL A 251 -17.04 16.03 3.02
CA VAL A 251 -16.72 16.83 4.21
C VAL A 251 -17.99 17.43 4.83
N LYS A 252 -18.91 17.95 4.00
CA LYS A 252 -20.23 18.42 4.45
C LYS A 252 -21.02 17.32 5.15
N ARG A 253 -21.13 16.13 4.56
CA ARG A 253 -21.84 14.99 5.17
C ARG A 253 -21.25 14.63 6.53
N MET A 254 -19.95 14.72 6.67
CA MET A 254 -19.29 14.48 7.94
C MET A 254 -19.69 15.52 8.99
N HIS A 255 -19.74 16.79 8.60
CA HIS A 255 -20.20 17.87 9.47
C HIS A 255 -21.68 17.70 9.87
N ASP A 256 -22.56 17.34 8.94
CA ASP A 256 -24.00 17.15 9.21
C ASP A 256 -24.30 15.97 10.16
N ILE A 257 -23.41 14.98 10.26
CA ILE A 257 -23.61 13.82 11.12
C ILE A 257 -23.05 14.03 12.53
N PHE A 258 -22.01 14.80 12.68
CA PHE A 258 -21.23 14.93 13.91
C PHE A 258 -21.11 16.38 14.44
N GLY A 259 -21.57 17.39 13.70
CA GLY A 259 -21.70 18.79 14.12
C GLY A 259 -23.08 19.04 14.63
#